data_b76ecd646014b977f1d3b9e483d99e62
#
_entry.id   b76ecd646014b977f1d3b9e483d99e62
#
_cell.length_a   1.000
_cell.length_b   1.000
_cell.length_c   1.000
_cell.angle_alpha   90.00
_cell.angle_beta   90.00
_cell.angle_gamma   90.00
#
_symmetry.space_group_name_H-M   'P 1'
#
loop_
_entity.id
_entity.type
_entity.pdbx_description
1 polymer ?
#
loop_
_entity_poly.entity_id
_entity_poly.type
_entity_poly.pdbx_seq_one_letter_code
_entity_poly.pdbx_strand_id
1 'polypeptide(L)'
;MNYISVFAMPVFIAVFIVAGLVKKVGVYDCFTEGAKDGLHSMLGIIAPLVGLMVAINMFRASGALEIISYGLSDVLSLVGMPAEVLPLAILRPISGSASLAVVTDIFRNFGVDSAAGKIASVMMGSTETTFYTIAVYFGAVGIKNTRHTVASALSADLTGIVLSAIVARALIM
;
A
#
# COMPACT_ATOMS: atom_id res chain seq x y z
N MET A 1 -23.31 -6.00 7.47
CA MET A 1 -22.62 -4.77 7.00
C MET A 1 -22.80 -3.73 8.08
N ASN A 2 -21.70 -3.20 8.62
CA ASN A 2 -21.80 -2.19 9.67
C ASN A 2 -22.29 -0.87 9.07
N TYR A 3 -23.45 -0.39 9.52
CA TYR A 3 -24.00 0.91 9.09
C TYR A 3 -23.01 2.06 9.22
N ILE A 4 -22.08 1.99 10.17
CA ILE A 4 -20.99 2.96 10.36
C ILE A 4 -20.16 3.14 9.08
N SER A 5 -19.78 2.06 8.40
CA SER A 5 -18.97 2.13 7.17
C SER A 5 -19.72 2.77 5.99
N VAL A 6 -21.05 2.57 5.93
CA VAL A 6 -21.89 3.13 4.85
C VAL A 6 -22.07 4.65 5.04
N PHE A 7 -22.23 5.11 6.28
CA PHE A 7 -22.46 6.52 6.58
C PHE A 7 -21.17 7.34 6.75
N ALA A 8 -20.01 6.70 6.92
CA ALA A 8 -18.75 7.41 7.17
C ALA A 8 -18.43 8.46 6.09
N MET A 9 -18.47 8.09 4.82
CA MET A 9 -18.15 9.01 3.72
C MET A 9 -19.20 10.13 3.54
N PRO A 10 -20.51 9.85 3.51
CA PRO A 10 -21.52 10.90 3.48
C PRO A 10 -21.43 11.89 4.66
N VAL A 11 -21.21 11.38 5.87
CA VAL A 11 -21.06 12.25 7.06
C VAL A 11 -19.80 13.11 6.94
N PHE A 12 -18.68 12.54 6.50
CA PHE A 12 -17.45 13.30 6.31
C PHE A 12 -17.62 14.45 5.31
N ILE A 13 -18.28 14.21 4.17
CA ILE A 13 -18.58 15.24 3.16
C ILE A 13 -19.54 16.30 3.76
N ALA A 14 -20.59 15.87 4.46
CA ALA A 14 -21.55 16.77 5.07
C ALA A 14 -20.89 17.71 6.10
N VAL A 15 -19.91 17.23 6.88
CA VAL A 15 -19.16 18.05 7.85
C VAL A 15 -18.46 19.21 7.16
N PHE A 16 -17.80 18.98 6.01
CA PHE A 16 -17.13 20.07 5.27
C PHE A 16 -18.12 21.07 4.71
N ILE A 17 -19.23 20.59 4.14
CA ILE A 17 -20.26 21.49 3.59
C ILE A 17 -20.88 22.36 4.69
N VAL A 18 -21.27 21.74 5.81
CA VAL A 18 -21.86 22.46 6.95
C VAL A 18 -20.86 23.47 7.56
N ALA A 19 -19.59 23.07 7.71
CA ALA A 19 -18.55 23.97 8.21
C ALA A 19 -18.35 25.17 7.27
N GLY A 20 -18.39 24.98 5.96
CA GLY A 20 -18.31 26.05 4.97
C GLY A 20 -19.49 27.01 5.05
N LEU A 21 -20.71 26.48 5.18
CA LEU A 21 -21.93 27.27 5.33
C LEU A 21 -21.92 28.08 6.65
N VAL A 22 -21.52 27.49 7.76
CA VAL A 22 -21.42 28.17 9.06
C VAL A 22 -20.40 29.30 8.99
N LYS A 23 -19.27 29.08 8.33
CA LYS A 23 -18.23 30.10 8.12
C LYS A 23 -18.56 31.11 7.02
N LYS A 24 -19.73 30.99 6.37
CA LYS A 24 -20.18 31.85 5.27
C LYS A 24 -19.20 31.90 4.10
N VAL A 25 -18.52 30.79 3.81
CA VAL A 25 -17.61 30.66 2.68
C VAL A 25 -18.39 30.15 1.46
N GLY A 26 -18.06 30.62 0.26
CA GLY A 26 -18.62 30.09 -0.99
C GLY A 26 -18.17 28.64 -1.20
N VAL A 27 -18.95 27.68 -0.70
CA VAL A 27 -18.58 26.23 -0.70
C VAL A 27 -18.24 25.73 -2.10
N TYR A 28 -19.02 26.16 -3.10
CA TYR A 28 -18.79 25.78 -4.49
C TYR A 28 -17.49 26.37 -5.05
N ASP A 29 -17.21 27.64 -4.74
CA ASP A 29 -16.00 28.30 -5.23
C ASP A 29 -14.75 27.67 -4.61
N CYS A 30 -14.78 27.40 -3.29
CA CYS A 30 -13.70 26.66 -2.61
C CYS A 30 -13.53 25.25 -3.17
N PHE A 31 -14.62 24.56 -3.50
CA PHE A 31 -14.54 23.25 -4.13
C PHE A 31 -13.88 23.32 -5.51
N THR A 32 -14.28 24.28 -6.35
CA THR A 32 -13.71 24.42 -7.71
C THR A 32 -12.24 24.83 -7.68
N GLU A 33 -11.85 25.70 -6.74
CA GLU A 33 -10.43 26.05 -6.52
C GLU A 33 -9.63 24.84 -6.07
N GLY A 34 -10.09 24.12 -5.04
CA GLY A 34 -9.46 22.88 -4.59
C GLY A 34 -9.38 21.80 -5.67
N ALA A 35 -10.39 21.69 -6.54
CA ALA A 35 -10.37 20.77 -7.68
C ALA A 35 -9.30 21.14 -8.71
N LYS A 36 -9.10 22.44 -9.01
CA LYS A 36 -8.01 22.91 -9.87
C LYS A 36 -6.63 22.60 -9.29
N ASP A 37 -6.45 22.86 -8.00
CA ASP A 37 -5.20 22.56 -7.30
C ASP A 37 -4.92 21.07 -7.27
N GLY A 38 -5.95 20.26 -7.05
CA GLY A 38 -5.87 18.80 -7.13
C GLY A 38 -5.44 18.30 -8.51
N LEU A 39 -6.02 18.84 -9.59
CA LEU A 39 -5.63 18.52 -10.97
C LEU A 39 -4.18 18.91 -11.25
N HIS A 40 -3.75 20.08 -10.81
CA HIS A 40 -2.37 20.53 -10.97
C HIS A 40 -1.39 19.59 -10.22
N SER A 41 -1.73 19.21 -9.01
CA SER A 41 -0.96 18.25 -8.22
C SER A 41 -0.87 16.88 -8.91
N MET A 42 -1.98 16.39 -9.48
CA MET A 42 -1.99 15.13 -10.25
C MET A 42 -1.04 15.17 -11.44
N LEU A 43 -1.00 16.26 -12.20
CA LEU A 43 -0.07 16.38 -13.34
C LEU A 43 1.39 16.29 -12.88
N GLY A 44 1.73 16.87 -11.74
CA GLY A 44 3.07 16.77 -11.14
C GLY A 44 3.48 15.35 -10.73
N ILE A 45 2.50 14.51 -10.39
CA ILE A 45 2.72 13.13 -9.92
C ILE A 45 2.82 12.13 -11.09
N ILE A 46 2.23 12.41 -12.24
CA ILE A 46 2.18 11.46 -13.38
C ILE A 46 3.58 11.02 -13.81
N ALA A 47 4.51 11.94 -13.99
CA ALA A 47 5.86 11.60 -14.47
C ALA A 47 6.65 10.70 -13.49
N PRO A 48 6.71 10.98 -12.17
CA PRO A 48 7.27 10.05 -11.18
C PRO A 48 6.59 8.68 -11.18
N LEU A 49 5.25 8.63 -11.30
CA LEU A 49 4.51 7.37 -11.34
C LEU A 49 4.83 6.52 -12.57
N VAL A 50 4.87 7.13 -13.74
CA VAL A 50 5.25 6.42 -14.97
C VAL A 50 6.67 5.85 -14.85
N GLY A 51 7.63 6.65 -14.36
CA GLY A 51 9.00 6.20 -14.11
C GLY A 51 9.05 5.02 -13.14
N LEU A 52 8.31 5.08 -12.03
CA LEU A 52 8.23 4.01 -11.05
C LEU A 52 7.61 2.73 -11.67
N MET A 53 6.52 2.86 -12.42
CA MET A 53 5.88 1.70 -13.07
C MET A 53 6.79 1.02 -14.09
N VAL A 54 7.54 1.80 -14.87
CA VAL A 54 8.55 1.26 -15.79
C VAL A 54 9.64 0.51 -15.01
N ALA A 55 10.20 1.12 -13.97
CA ALA A 55 11.21 0.49 -13.12
C ALA A 55 10.74 -0.82 -12.49
N ILE A 56 9.51 -0.85 -11.96
CA ILE A 56 8.90 -2.06 -11.40
C ILE A 56 8.76 -3.16 -12.46
N ASN A 57 8.27 -2.82 -13.66
CA ASN A 57 8.11 -3.79 -14.73
C ASN A 57 9.45 -4.34 -15.21
N MET A 58 10.47 -3.49 -15.32
CA MET A 58 11.84 -3.93 -15.63
C MET A 58 12.41 -4.86 -14.55
N PHE A 59 12.20 -4.53 -13.28
CA PHE A 59 12.63 -5.34 -12.14
C PHE A 59 11.95 -6.73 -12.13
N ARG A 60 10.66 -6.78 -12.47
CA ARG A 60 9.94 -8.06 -12.62
C ARG A 60 10.43 -8.87 -13.82
N ALA A 61 10.61 -8.21 -14.97
CA ALA A 61 11.06 -8.88 -16.20
C ALA A 61 12.52 -9.37 -16.14
N SER A 62 13.34 -8.82 -15.24
CA SER A 62 14.74 -9.22 -15.07
C SER A 62 14.94 -10.54 -14.31
N GLY A 63 13.90 -11.12 -13.71
CA GLY A 63 14.03 -12.28 -12.83
C GLY A 63 14.62 -11.98 -11.45
N ALA A 64 14.85 -10.70 -11.11
CA ALA A 64 15.43 -10.29 -9.84
C ALA A 64 14.52 -10.65 -8.64
N LEU A 65 13.20 -10.66 -8.85
CA LEU A 65 12.24 -11.05 -7.82
C LEU A 65 12.42 -12.51 -7.40
N GLU A 66 12.63 -13.41 -8.35
CA GLU A 66 12.84 -14.83 -8.10
C GLU A 66 14.14 -15.08 -7.33
N ILE A 67 15.21 -14.36 -7.67
CA ILE A 67 16.50 -14.45 -6.97
C ILE A 67 16.36 -13.98 -5.52
N ILE A 68 15.69 -12.85 -5.31
CA ILE A 68 15.46 -12.30 -3.96
C ILE A 68 14.56 -13.23 -3.15
N SER A 69 13.49 -13.77 -3.76
CA SER A 69 12.58 -14.73 -3.10
C SER A 69 13.33 -15.97 -2.64
N TYR A 70 14.19 -16.51 -3.50
CA TYR A 70 15.02 -17.67 -3.16
C TYR A 70 15.98 -17.37 -2.00
N GLY A 71 16.65 -16.22 -2.03
CA GLY A 71 17.58 -15.82 -0.97
C GLY A 71 16.93 -15.49 0.39
N LEU A 72 15.65 -15.06 0.38
CA LEU A 72 14.90 -14.74 1.60
C LEU A 72 14.12 -15.94 2.18
N SER A 73 13.91 -17.00 1.41
CA SER A 73 13.08 -18.14 1.79
C SER A 73 13.50 -18.74 3.14
N ASP A 74 14.80 -18.97 3.32
CA ASP A 74 15.34 -19.60 4.53
C ASP A 74 15.16 -18.70 5.77
N VAL A 75 15.37 -17.39 5.61
CA VAL A 75 15.22 -16.41 6.71
C VAL A 75 13.76 -16.27 7.12
N LEU A 76 12.83 -16.20 6.16
CA LEU A 76 11.41 -16.03 6.43
C LEU A 76 10.74 -17.32 6.94
N SER A 77 11.30 -18.48 6.60
CA SER A 77 10.88 -19.76 7.17
C SER A 77 11.11 -19.84 8.69
N LEU A 78 12.14 -19.17 9.20
CA LEU A 78 12.43 -19.10 10.66
C LEU A 78 11.33 -18.39 11.44
N VAL A 79 10.67 -17.40 10.84
CA VAL A 79 9.50 -16.72 11.46
C VAL A 79 8.19 -17.44 11.12
N GLY A 80 8.30 -18.59 10.45
CA GLY A 80 7.17 -19.45 10.11
C GLY A 80 6.28 -18.90 9.00
N MET A 81 6.82 -18.11 8.10
CA MET A 81 6.11 -17.63 6.91
C MET A 81 6.05 -18.73 5.87
N PRO A 82 4.84 -19.12 5.39
CA PRO A 82 4.72 -20.07 4.29
C PRO A 82 5.37 -19.55 3.01
N ALA A 83 5.99 -20.42 2.24
CA ALA A 83 6.68 -20.04 0.99
C ALA A 83 5.76 -19.33 -0.01
N GLU A 84 4.47 -19.66 0.00
CA GLU A 84 3.43 -19.09 -0.86
C GLU A 84 3.21 -17.58 -0.61
N VAL A 85 3.55 -17.09 0.60
CA VAL A 85 3.40 -15.68 0.97
C VAL A 85 4.64 -14.85 0.62
N LEU A 86 5.79 -15.47 0.34
CA LEU A 86 7.03 -14.77 0.01
C LEU A 86 6.92 -13.77 -1.15
N PRO A 87 6.29 -14.15 -2.28
CA PRO A 87 6.11 -13.19 -3.38
C PRO A 87 5.33 -11.94 -2.95
N LEU A 88 4.35 -12.11 -2.07
CA LEU A 88 3.60 -10.99 -1.50
C LEU A 88 4.49 -10.08 -0.66
N ALA A 89 5.28 -10.64 0.25
CA ALA A 89 6.18 -9.89 1.12
C ALA A 89 7.16 -9.00 0.33
N ILE A 90 7.68 -9.51 -0.79
CA ILE A 90 8.62 -8.77 -1.64
C ILE A 90 7.90 -7.71 -2.50
N LEU A 91 6.73 -8.05 -3.04
CA LEU A 91 5.99 -7.16 -3.92
C LEU A 91 5.27 -6.04 -3.16
N ARG A 92 4.97 -6.24 -1.90
CA ARG A 92 4.17 -5.30 -1.11
C ARG A 92 4.76 -3.89 -1.05
N PRO A 93 6.05 -3.67 -0.74
CA PRO A 93 6.66 -2.34 -0.79
C PRO A 93 6.72 -1.73 -2.20
N ILE A 94 6.64 -2.57 -3.23
CA ILE A 94 6.90 -2.19 -4.63
C ILE A 94 5.62 -1.84 -5.37
N SER A 95 4.59 -2.72 -5.30
CA SER A 95 3.40 -2.62 -6.15
C SER A 95 2.15 -3.17 -5.47
N GLY A 96 1.20 -2.28 -5.14
CA GLY A 96 -0.07 -2.65 -4.52
C GLY A 96 -0.94 -3.53 -5.42
N SER A 97 -1.02 -3.24 -6.72
CA SER A 97 -1.80 -4.05 -7.68
C SER A 97 -1.21 -5.44 -7.88
N ALA A 98 0.12 -5.54 -7.94
CA ALA A 98 0.79 -6.84 -8.01
C ALA A 98 0.58 -7.65 -6.73
N SER A 99 0.68 -7.00 -5.57
CA SER A 99 0.38 -7.61 -4.27
C SER A 99 -1.04 -8.14 -4.19
N LEU A 100 -2.02 -7.37 -4.68
CA LEU A 100 -3.41 -7.80 -4.73
C LEU A 100 -3.61 -9.02 -5.64
N ALA A 101 -2.92 -9.08 -6.78
CA ALA A 101 -2.95 -10.24 -7.66
C ALA A 101 -2.40 -11.49 -6.96
N VAL A 102 -1.26 -11.38 -6.25
CA VAL A 102 -0.67 -12.48 -5.47
C VAL A 102 -1.61 -12.93 -4.35
N VAL A 103 -2.21 -12.00 -3.60
CA VAL A 103 -3.19 -12.34 -2.56
C VAL A 103 -4.40 -13.08 -3.15
N THR A 104 -4.90 -12.62 -4.30
CA THR A 104 -6.01 -13.27 -4.98
C THR A 104 -5.63 -14.70 -5.40
N ASP A 105 -4.41 -14.90 -5.86
CA ASP A 105 -3.89 -16.21 -6.23
C ASP A 105 -3.75 -17.13 -5.01
N ILE A 106 -3.21 -16.61 -3.90
CA ILE A 106 -3.16 -17.34 -2.61
C ILE A 106 -4.56 -17.77 -2.17
N PHE A 107 -5.55 -16.87 -2.23
CA PHE A 107 -6.92 -17.19 -1.83
C PHE A 107 -7.56 -18.27 -2.72
N ARG A 108 -7.28 -18.25 -4.03
CA ARG A 108 -7.82 -19.23 -4.98
C ARG A 108 -7.19 -20.62 -4.80
N ASN A 109 -5.89 -20.68 -4.59
CA ASN A 109 -5.15 -21.94 -4.56
C ASN A 109 -5.12 -22.59 -3.17
N PHE A 110 -5.08 -21.80 -2.10
CA PHE A 110 -4.91 -22.27 -0.72
C PHE A 110 -6.13 -22.01 0.17
N GLY A 111 -7.01 -21.09 -0.22
CA GLY A 111 -8.18 -20.68 0.56
C GLY A 111 -7.88 -19.52 1.52
N VAL A 112 -8.91 -18.73 1.81
CA VAL A 112 -8.84 -17.53 2.68
C VAL A 112 -8.51 -17.92 4.13
N ASP A 113 -9.05 -19.05 4.61
CA ASP A 113 -8.89 -19.54 5.98
C ASP A 113 -7.61 -20.35 6.20
N SER A 114 -6.83 -20.58 5.15
CA SER A 114 -5.51 -21.22 5.26
C SER A 114 -4.51 -20.35 6.01
N ALA A 115 -3.42 -20.94 6.51
CA ALA A 115 -2.33 -20.21 7.11
C ALA A 115 -1.79 -19.10 6.18
N ALA A 116 -1.56 -19.44 4.90
CA ALA A 116 -1.10 -18.50 3.89
C ALA A 116 -2.13 -17.36 3.65
N GLY A 117 -3.43 -17.71 3.55
CA GLY A 117 -4.50 -16.74 3.34
C GLY A 117 -4.63 -15.75 4.49
N LYS A 118 -4.59 -16.22 5.73
CA LYS A 118 -4.66 -15.38 6.93
C LYS A 118 -3.46 -14.45 7.06
N ILE A 119 -2.23 -14.96 6.86
CA ILE A 119 -1.01 -14.15 6.89
C ILE A 119 -1.05 -13.11 5.77
N ALA A 120 -1.42 -13.48 4.56
CA ALA A 120 -1.56 -12.56 3.43
C ALA A 120 -2.58 -11.45 3.72
N SER A 121 -3.72 -11.77 4.34
CA SER A 121 -4.74 -10.79 4.73
C SER A 121 -4.22 -9.79 5.75
N VAL A 122 -3.55 -10.26 6.81
CA VAL A 122 -2.95 -9.40 7.83
C VAL A 122 -1.86 -8.52 7.22
N MET A 123 -0.99 -9.09 6.40
CA MET A 123 0.08 -8.36 5.71
C MET A 123 -0.46 -7.25 4.81
N MET A 124 -1.49 -7.54 4.00
CA MET A 124 -2.12 -6.53 3.15
C MET A 124 -2.74 -5.38 3.93
N GLY A 125 -3.31 -5.67 5.10
CA GLY A 125 -3.95 -4.67 5.96
C GLY A 125 -2.99 -3.86 6.83
N SER A 126 -1.77 -4.36 7.08
CA SER A 126 -0.81 -3.76 8.02
C SER A 126 0.39 -3.09 7.35
N THR A 127 0.57 -3.25 6.05
CA THR A 127 1.68 -2.66 5.28
C THR A 127 1.16 -1.80 4.14
N GLU A 128 2.04 -0.96 3.56
CA GLU A 128 1.68 -0.08 2.45
C GLU A 128 2.70 -0.19 1.31
N THR A 129 2.39 0.39 0.15
CA THR A 129 3.27 0.38 -1.04
C THR A 129 4.29 1.49 -0.92
N THR A 130 5.38 1.23 -0.23
CA THR A 130 6.39 2.21 0.18
C THR A 130 6.95 3.02 -0.99
N PHE A 131 7.40 2.38 -2.07
CA PHE A 131 7.99 3.11 -3.19
C PHE A 131 6.98 3.97 -3.94
N TYR A 132 5.74 3.48 -4.10
CA TYR A 132 4.65 4.26 -4.67
C TYR A 132 4.34 5.49 -3.81
N THR A 133 4.18 5.30 -2.51
CA THR A 133 3.86 6.37 -1.56
C THR A 133 4.95 7.44 -1.56
N ILE A 134 6.23 7.04 -1.51
CA ILE A 134 7.35 7.98 -1.59
C ILE A 134 7.33 8.74 -2.92
N ALA A 135 7.15 8.06 -4.05
CA ALA A 135 7.13 8.70 -5.36
C ALA A 135 6.00 9.74 -5.48
N VAL A 136 4.80 9.42 -4.98
CA VAL A 136 3.65 10.32 -4.98
C VAL A 136 3.87 11.52 -4.08
N TYR A 137 4.16 11.30 -2.80
CA TYR A 137 4.25 12.39 -1.83
C TYR A 137 5.46 13.28 -2.05
N PHE A 138 6.64 12.72 -2.24
CA PHE A 138 7.84 13.51 -2.51
C PHE A 138 7.81 14.15 -3.90
N GLY A 139 7.23 13.46 -4.88
CA GLY A 139 7.03 13.99 -6.23
C GLY A 139 6.09 15.20 -6.24
N ALA A 140 4.98 15.15 -5.51
CA ALA A 140 4.01 16.24 -5.42
C ALA A 140 4.61 17.54 -4.88
N VAL A 141 5.56 17.44 -3.93
CA VAL A 141 6.22 18.60 -3.31
C VAL A 141 7.62 18.87 -3.85
N GLY A 142 8.07 18.17 -4.89
CA GLY A 142 9.35 18.37 -5.55
C GLY A 142 10.58 17.99 -4.71
N ILE A 143 10.41 17.18 -3.67
CA ILE A 143 11.52 16.71 -2.82
C ILE A 143 12.29 15.61 -3.55
N LYS A 144 13.57 15.86 -3.84
CA LYS A 144 14.48 14.92 -4.52
C LYS A 144 15.33 14.09 -3.55
N ASN A 145 15.62 14.64 -2.36
CA ASN A 145 16.43 13.97 -1.36
C ASN A 145 15.55 13.41 -0.23
N THR A 146 15.33 12.12 -0.25
CA THR A 146 14.49 11.41 0.73
C THR A 146 15.18 11.16 2.08
N ARG A 147 16.48 11.47 2.21
CA ARG A 147 17.29 11.23 3.42
C ARG A 147 17.08 9.82 3.97
N HIS A 148 16.58 9.69 5.19
CA HIS A 148 16.36 8.43 5.89
C HIS A 148 14.99 7.79 5.60
N THR A 149 14.11 8.44 4.83
CA THR A 149 12.72 7.99 4.65
C THR A 149 12.65 6.58 4.06
N VAL A 150 13.43 6.29 3.02
CA VAL A 150 13.43 4.95 2.38
C VAL A 150 13.86 3.88 3.38
N ALA A 151 14.96 4.10 4.09
CA ALA A 151 15.46 3.12 5.07
C ALA A 151 14.47 2.90 6.23
N SER A 152 13.88 3.98 6.75
CA SER A 152 12.88 3.88 7.82
C SER A 152 11.61 3.17 7.35
N ALA A 153 11.11 3.48 6.15
CA ALA A 153 9.92 2.86 5.60
C ALA A 153 10.12 1.36 5.32
N LEU A 154 11.26 0.98 4.72
CA LEU A 154 11.57 -0.44 4.50
C LEU A 154 11.78 -1.21 5.80
N SER A 155 12.31 -0.57 6.85
CA SER A 155 12.40 -1.18 8.17
C SER A 155 11.01 -1.41 8.78
N ALA A 156 10.09 -0.46 8.58
CA ALA A 156 8.70 -0.60 9.02
C ALA A 156 7.98 -1.71 8.23
N ASP A 157 8.17 -1.78 6.91
CA ASP A 157 7.63 -2.85 6.07
C ASP A 157 8.12 -4.22 6.52
N LEU A 158 9.43 -4.37 6.73
CA LEU A 158 10.00 -5.63 7.22
C LEU A 158 9.41 -6.04 8.58
N THR A 159 9.25 -5.07 9.49
CA THR A 159 8.61 -5.30 10.78
C THR A 159 7.15 -5.73 10.60
N GLY A 160 6.38 -5.05 9.75
CA GLY A 160 4.99 -5.39 9.44
C GLY A 160 4.85 -6.78 8.81
N ILE A 161 5.74 -7.13 7.88
CA ILE A 161 5.80 -8.45 7.24
C ILE A 161 6.04 -9.55 8.28
N VAL A 162 7.04 -9.40 9.13
CA VAL A 162 7.37 -10.38 10.18
C VAL A 162 6.24 -10.48 11.21
N LEU A 163 5.74 -9.34 11.69
CA LEU A 163 4.66 -9.32 12.67
C LEU A 163 3.36 -9.89 12.11
N SER A 164 3.07 -9.72 10.81
CA SER A 164 1.87 -10.31 10.20
C SER A 164 1.87 -11.83 10.29
N ALA A 165 3.01 -12.49 10.11
CA ALA A 165 3.14 -13.92 10.28
C ALA A 165 2.94 -14.36 11.75
N ILE A 166 3.57 -13.63 12.69
CA ILE A 166 3.47 -13.91 14.12
C ILE A 166 2.05 -13.69 14.64
N VAL A 167 1.44 -12.54 14.33
CA VAL A 167 0.08 -12.19 14.80
C VAL A 167 -0.97 -13.10 14.20
N ALA A 168 -0.88 -13.41 12.90
CA ALA A 168 -1.82 -14.33 12.27
C ALA A 168 -1.77 -15.70 12.92
N ARG A 169 -0.59 -16.21 13.28
CA ARG A 169 -0.45 -17.47 14.00
C ARG A 169 -0.95 -17.42 15.44
N ALA A 170 -0.64 -16.36 16.16
CA ALA A 170 -0.96 -16.26 17.58
C ALA A 170 -2.43 -15.99 17.87
N LEU A 171 -3.14 -15.26 16.98
CA LEU A 171 -4.50 -14.78 17.24
C LEU A 171 -5.56 -15.40 16.33
N ILE A 172 -5.19 -15.95 15.18
CA ILE A 172 -6.15 -16.33 14.13
C ILE A 172 -6.07 -17.82 13.80
N MET A 173 -4.94 -18.48 14.05
CA MET A 173 -4.74 -19.92 13.89
C MET A 173 -4.83 -20.66 15.23
#